data_5836b49af0e899b3298575df5373bce2
#
_entry.id   5836b49af0e899b3298575df5373bce2
#
_cell.length_a   1.000
_cell.length_b   1.000
_cell.length_c   1.000
_cell.angle_alpha   90.00
_cell.angle_beta   90.00
_cell.angle_gamma   90.00
#
_symmetry.space_group_name_H-M   'P 1'
#
loop_
_entity.id
_entity.type
_entity.pdbx_description
1 polymer ?
#
loop_
_entity_poly.entity_id
_entity_poly.type
_entity_poly.pdbx_seq_one_letter_code
_entity_poly.pdbx_strand_id
1 'polypeptide(L)'
;SNDPIEVEQTIVEEPIADSPVVNENATTTSNIVGLSNEELNDPNKISVVIADKDAPIVVLFGPPACGKTMTLVRLTRYLSENGYTVTPVRTFRPTYDTNYSDLCDNFDTMINQDDAAQSTNRISFMLVKVSKEGRTICQLLEAPGEYYFNPKAPNSPFPRFFNAIKACKCRKIWAVMVEPDWGNEPDRLNYVNRIKYLRRQMTTKDKSIIVYNKIDKTEFLIDGSGNAHIGHAIKNIRDLYPGIFEPFRNMRPISNWFTPYNCDFTIFQTGDYSTANDGTSVFQQGSDVFPRKLWSIIVKRVRG
;
A
#
# COMPACT_ATOMS: atom_id res chain seq x y z
N SER A 1 0.56 -50.53 71.35
CA SER A 1 0.82 -50.83 69.94
C SER A 1 -0.41 -50.42 69.12
N ASN A 2 -0.34 -49.27 68.56
CA ASN A 2 -1.32 -48.81 67.56
C ASN A 2 -0.56 -48.47 66.31
N ASP A 3 -0.69 -49.32 65.29
CA ASP A 3 -0.19 -49.02 63.97
C ASP A 3 -1.28 -48.23 63.20
N PRO A 4 -0.91 -47.18 62.48
CA PRO A 4 -1.86 -46.46 61.66
C PRO A 4 -2.03 -47.13 60.30
N ILE A 5 -3.29 -47.19 59.88
CA ILE A 5 -3.74 -47.72 58.61
C ILE A 5 -3.35 -46.71 57.51
N GLU A 6 -2.52 -47.12 56.57
CA GLU A 6 -2.21 -46.41 55.31
C GLU A 6 -3.42 -46.52 54.39
N VAL A 7 -3.99 -45.36 53.99
CA VAL A 7 -5.00 -45.27 52.94
C VAL A 7 -4.31 -44.88 51.66
N GLU A 8 -4.19 -45.87 50.76
CA GLU A 8 -3.69 -45.66 49.40
C GLU A 8 -4.76 -44.91 48.59
N GLN A 9 -4.46 -43.63 48.29
CA GLN A 9 -5.28 -42.85 47.35
C GLN A 9 -4.82 -43.17 45.94
N THR A 10 -5.60 -43.90 45.19
CA THR A 10 -5.45 -44.10 43.75
C THR A 10 -5.83 -42.80 43.04
N ILE A 11 -4.83 -42.09 42.54
CA ILE A 11 -5.03 -40.93 41.65
C ILE A 11 -5.40 -41.49 40.27
N VAL A 12 -6.65 -41.32 39.88
CA VAL A 12 -7.10 -41.53 38.50
C VAL A 12 -6.71 -40.33 37.71
N GLU A 13 -5.70 -40.46 36.87
CA GLU A 13 -5.35 -39.45 35.84
C GLU A 13 -6.46 -39.44 34.78
N GLU A 14 -7.23 -38.35 34.72
CA GLU A 14 -8.08 -38.08 33.56
C GLU A 14 -7.20 -37.74 32.36
N PRO A 15 -7.52 -38.20 31.14
CA PRO A 15 -6.76 -37.85 29.97
C PRO A 15 -6.97 -36.36 29.66
N ILE A 16 -5.85 -35.62 29.65
CA ILE A 16 -5.77 -34.24 29.19
C ILE A 16 -6.25 -34.23 27.75
N ALA A 17 -7.40 -33.64 27.49
CA ALA A 17 -7.87 -33.37 26.14
C ALA A 17 -6.85 -32.52 25.44
N ASP A 18 -6.32 -33.03 24.32
CA ASP A 18 -5.46 -32.30 23.39
C ASP A 18 -6.13 -30.98 23.00
N SER A 19 -5.62 -29.88 23.52
CA SER A 19 -5.96 -28.57 23.03
C SER A 19 -5.49 -28.50 21.58
N PRO A 20 -6.31 -28.05 20.64
CA PRO A 20 -5.85 -27.92 19.27
C PRO A 20 -4.67 -26.96 19.24
N VAL A 21 -3.54 -27.46 18.78
CA VAL A 21 -2.37 -26.66 18.44
C VAL A 21 -2.84 -25.65 17.40
N VAL A 22 -3.06 -24.42 17.84
CA VAL A 22 -3.33 -23.30 16.96
C VAL A 22 -2.05 -23.12 16.13
N ASN A 23 -2.12 -23.53 14.89
CA ASN A 23 -1.05 -23.39 13.94
C ASN A 23 -0.94 -21.88 13.62
N GLU A 24 -0.11 -21.14 14.36
CA GLU A 24 0.14 -19.71 14.20
C GLU A 24 0.82 -19.35 12.83
N ASN A 25 0.93 -20.30 11.94
CA ASN A 25 1.45 -20.12 10.58
C ASN A 25 0.35 -19.97 9.52
N ALA A 26 -0.90 -19.72 9.89
CA ALA A 26 -1.88 -19.21 8.93
C ALA A 26 -1.51 -17.76 8.60
N THR A 27 -0.54 -17.60 7.71
CA THR A 27 -0.25 -16.36 7.02
C THR A 27 -1.55 -15.81 6.45
N THR A 28 -1.85 -14.57 6.78
CA THR A 28 -2.98 -13.74 6.33
C THR A 28 -3.05 -13.53 4.80
N THR A 29 -2.56 -14.48 4.02
CA THR A 29 -2.57 -14.46 2.54
C THR A 29 -3.92 -14.88 1.93
N SER A 30 -4.88 -15.32 2.73
CA SER A 30 -6.14 -15.88 2.24
C SER A 30 -7.13 -14.87 1.63
N ASN A 31 -6.83 -13.56 1.69
CA ASN A 31 -7.76 -12.50 1.27
C ASN A 31 -7.29 -11.67 0.07
N ILE A 32 -6.21 -12.06 -0.61
CA ILE A 32 -5.76 -11.34 -1.81
C ILE A 32 -6.61 -11.77 -3.00
N VAL A 33 -7.43 -10.87 -3.48
CA VAL A 33 -8.26 -11.09 -4.67
C VAL A 33 -7.46 -10.78 -5.94
N GLY A 34 -7.66 -11.55 -6.99
CA GLY A 34 -6.98 -11.38 -8.28
C GLY A 34 -5.74 -12.25 -8.45
N LEU A 35 -5.48 -13.20 -7.54
CA LEU A 35 -4.42 -14.18 -7.63
C LEU A 35 -4.95 -15.61 -7.46
N SER A 36 -4.35 -16.58 -8.14
CA SER A 36 -4.61 -17.99 -7.93
C SER A 36 -3.94 -18.50 -6.65
N ASN A 37 -4.39 -19.66 -6.14
CA ASN A 37 -3.77 -20.28 -4.97
C ASN A 37 -2.28 -20.59 -5.19
N GLU A 38 -1.88 -20.94 -6.42
CA GLU A 38 -0.50 -21.19 -6.77
C GLU A 38 0.36 -19.93 -6.69
N GLU A 39 -0.18 -18.80 -7.16
CA GLU A 39 0.49 -17.50 -7.10
C GLU A 39 0.55 -16.94 -5.67
N LEU A 40 -0.48 -17.20 -4.85
CA LEU A 40 -0.47 -16.85 -3.44
C LEU A 40 0.64 -17.59 -2.68
N ASN A 41 0.87 -18.86 -3.00
CA ASN A 41 1.92 -19.67 -2.38
C ASN A 41 3.32 -19.32 -2.90
N ASP A 42 3.43 -18.91 -4.17
CA ASP A 42 4.69 -18.50 -4.79
C ASP A 42 4.51 -17.23 -5.63
N PRO A 43 4.80 -16.06 -5.08
CA PRO A 43 4.69 -14.79 -5.78
C PRO A 43 5.52 -14.67 -7.06
N ASN A 44 6.54 -15.53 -7.25
CA ASN A 44 7.33 -15.55 -8.48
C ASN A 44 6.58 -16.17 -9.67
N LYS A 45 5.46 -16.84 -9.42
CA LYS A 45 4.55 -17.37 -10.44
C LYS A 45 3.55 -16.33 -10.94
N ILE A 46 3.45 -15.18 -10.27
CA ILE A 46 2.55 -14.10 -10.68
C ILE A 46 2.94 -13.60 -12.06
N SER A 47 2.01 -13.73 -13.01
CA SER A 47 2.15 -13.24 -14.36
C SER A 47 1.32 -11.97 -14.56
N VAL A 48 1.93 -10.93 -15.11
CA VAL A 48 1.28 -9.65 -15.43
C VAL A 48 1.64 -9.22 -16.84
N VAL A 49 0.71 -8.49 -17.47
CA VAL A 49 0.90 -7.88 -18.79
C VAL A 49 0.65 -6.39 -18.68
N ILE A 50 1.62 -5.59 -19.07
CA ILE A 50 1.48 -4.14 -19.24
C ILE A 50 1.22 -3.90 -20.73
N ALA A 51 -0.05 -3.81 -21.11
CA ALA A 51 -0.45 -3.65 -22.49
C ALA A 51 -0.11 -2.26 -23.04
N ASP A 52 -0.40 -1.21 -22.29
CA ASP A 52 0.00 0.16 -22.62
C ASP A 52 1.40 0.44 -22.06
N LYS A 53 2.40 0.32 -22.95
CA LYS A 53 3.82 0.48 -22.58
C LYS A 53 4.29 1.94 -22.59
N ASP A 54 3.46 2.86 -23.05
CA ASP A 54 3.78 4.27 -23.19
C ASP A 54 3.19 5.10 -22.04
N ALA A 55 2.03 4.71 -21.53
CA ALA A 55 1.40 5.39 -20.41
C ALA A 55 2.21 5.23 -19.12
N PRO A 56 2.54 6.32 -18.43
CA PRO A 56 3.23 6.26 -17.14
C PRO A 56 2.50 5.39 -16.12
N ILE A 57 3.27 4.69 -15.28
CA ILE A 57 2.72 3.86 -14.22
C ILE A 57 3.02 4.49 -12.86
N VAL A 58 1.98 4.78 -12.11
CA VAL A 58 2.07 5.18 -10.69
C VAL A 58 1.97 3.91 -9.85
N VAL A 59 3.02 3.60 -9.11
CA VAL A 59 3.07 2.43 -8.24
C VAL A 59 2.86 2.87 -6.80
N LEU A 60 1.79 2.41 -6.18
CA LEU A 60 1.57 2.59 -4.74
C LEU A 60 2.46 1.61 -3.99
N PHE A 61 3.65 2.08 -3.60
CA PHE A 61 4.66 1.28 -2.94
C PHE A 61 4.61 1.44 -1.42
N GLY A 62 4.54 0.36 -0.69
CA GLY A 62 4.53 0.43 0.77
C GLY A 62 4.28 -0.92 1.43
N PRO A 63 4.56 -1.02 2.74
CA PRO A 63 4.37 -2.24 3.49
C PRO A 63 2.88 -2.62 3.61
N PRO A 64 2.58 -3.82 4.15
CA PRO A 64 1.21 -4.19 4.50
C PRO A 64 0.56 -3.13 5.40
N ALA A 65 -0.74 -2.95 5.26
CA ALA A 65 -1.59 -2.09 6.08
C ALA A 65 -1.25 -0.59 6.08
N CYS A 66 -0.32 -0.10 5.24
CA CYS A 66 0.01 1.33 5.17
C CYS A 66 -1.03 2.18 4.40
N GLY A 67 -2.16 1.60 4.01
CA GLY A 67 -3.27 2.32 3.41
C GLY A 67 -3.22 2.50 1.88
N LYS A 68 -2.45 1.70 1.15
CA LYS A 68 -2.36 1.76 -0.33
C LYS A 68 -3.72 1.63 -1.00
N THR A 69 -4.46 0.59 -0.68
CA THR A 69 -5.77 0.31 -1.28
C THR A 69 -6.75 1.44 -1.02
N MET A 70 -6.81 1.95 0.22
CA MET A 70 -7.70 3.05 0.55
C MET A 70 -7.28 4.35 -0.14
N THR A 71 -5.99 4.56 -0.34
CA THR A 71 -5.48 5.69 -1.13
C THR A 71 -5.90 5.56 -2.58
N LEU A 72 -5.82 4.37 -3.19
CA LEU A 72 -6.32 4.11 -4.54
C LEU A 72 -7.82 4.40 -4.64
N VAL A 73 -8.63 3.83 -3.75
CA VAL A 73 -10.09 4.05 -3.72
C VAL A 73 -10.42 5.53 -3.60
N ARG A 74 -9.79 6.23 -2.66
CA ARG A 74 -10.04 7.67 -2.45
C ARG A 74 -9.63 8.52 -3.66
N LEU A 75 -8.48 8.19 -4.26
CA LEU A 75 -8.00 8.89 -5.45
C LEU A 75 -8.92 8.64 -6.65
N THR A 76 -9.34 7.40 -6.86
CA THR A 76 -10.21 7.04 -8.00
C THR A 76 -11.61 7.68 -7.89
N ARG A 77 -12.19 7.74 -6.68
CA ARG A 77 -13.43 8.49 -6.43
C ARG A 77 -13.28 9.97 -6.80
N TYR A 78 -12.25 10.61 -6.24
CA TYR A 78 -11.96 12.02 -6.55
C TYR A 78 -11.81 12.25 -8.05
N LEU A 79 -11.09 11.39 -8.76
CA LEU A 79 -10.87 11.50 -10.19
C LEU A 79 -12.18 11.37 -10.97
N SER A 80 -13.02 10.38 -10.64
CA SER A 80 -14.33 10.18 -11.29
C SER A 80 -15.24 11.40 -11.10
N GLU A 81 -15.25 11.98 -9.91
CA GLU A 81 -16.02 13.18 -9.59
C GLU A 81 -15.50 14.45 -10.30
N ASN A 82 -14.24 14.45 -10.75
CA ASN A 82 -13.59 15.58 -11.40
C ASN A 82 -13.36 15.39 -12.91
N GLY A 83 -14.18 14.57 -13.55
CA GLY A 83 -14.23 14.43 -15.01
C GLY A 83 -13.13 13.56 -15.62
N TYR A 84 -12.51 12.70 -14.81
CA TYR A 84 -11.63 11.65 -15.29
C TYR A 84 -12.40 10.33 -15.43
N THR A 85 -12.01 9.54 -16.42
CA THR A 85 -12.48 8.15 -16.54
C THR A 85 -11.45 7.24 -15.93
N VAL A 86 -11.88 6.41 -14.99
CA VAL A 86 -11.03 5.44 -14.29
C VAL A 86 -11.55 4.04 -14.58
N THR A 87 -10.75 3.21 -15.23
CA THR A 87 -11.16 1.87 -15.67
C THR A 87 -10.12 0.82 -15.33
N PRO A 88 -10.50 -0.37 -14.84
CA PRO A 88 -9.55 -1.46 -14.64
C PRO A 88 -8.96 -1.94 -15.96
N VAL A 89 -7.69 -2.32 -15.96
CA VAL A 89 -6.99 -2.87 -17.12
C VAL A 89 -7.17 -4.38 -17.11
N ARG A 90 -8.15 -4.90 -17.84
CA ARG A 90 -8.49 -6.34 -17.84
C ARG A 90 -7.35 -7.22 -18.31
N THR A 91 -6.55 -6.74 -19.26
CA THR A 91 -5.40 -7.47 -19.81
C THR A 91 -4.19 -7.54 -18.86
N PHE A 92 -4.27 -6.87 -17.71
CA PHE A 92 -3.19 -6.89 -16.73
C PHE A 92 -2.92 -8.30 -16.18
N ARG A 93 -3.98 -9.08 -16.01
CA ARG A 93 -3.90 -10.47 -15.58
C ARG A 93 -4.31 -11.42 -16.70
N PRO A 94 -3.85 -12.68 -16.66
CA PRO A 94 -4.28 -13.68 -17.64
C PRO A 94 -5.79 -13.90 -17.66
N THR A 95 -6.34 -14.22 -18.83
CA THR A 95 -7.80 -14.42 -19.01
C THR A 95 -8.39 -15.58 -18.23
N TYR A 96 -7.57 -16.53 -17.80
CA TYR A 96 -8.00 -17.63 -16.93
C TYR A 96 -8.14 -17.24 -15.45
N ASP A 97 -7.72 -16.04 -15.09
CA ASP A 97 -7.92 -15.50 -13.74
C ASP A 97 -9.33 -14.91 -13.63
N THR A 98 -10.29 -15.76 -13.27
CA THR A 98 -11.69 -15.37 -13.10
C THR A 98 -11.87 -14.40 -11.95
N ASN A 99 -11.08 -14.52 -10.87
CA ASN A 99 -11.15 -13.61 -9.72
C ASN A 99 -10.78 -12.17 -10.14
N TYR A 100 -9.80 -12.00 -11.00
CA TYR A 100 -9.44 -10.69 -11.52
C TYR A 100 -10.51 -10.15 -12.48
N SER A 101 -11.10 -11.00 -13.29
CA SER A 101 -12.22 -10.61 -14.16
C SER A 101 -13.40 -10.09 -13.34
N ASP A 102 -13.80 -10.82 -12.30
CA ASP A 102 -14.88 -10.42 -11.40
C ASP A 102 -14.54 -9.10 -10.67
N LEU A 103 -13.27 -8.91 -10.28
CA LEU A 103 -12.80 -7.66 -9.69
C LEU A 103 -12.97 -6.49 -10.67
N CYS A 104 -12.63 -6.68 -11.94
CA CYS A 104 -12.82 -5.67 -12.98
C CYS A 104 -14.30 -5.35 -13.22
N ASP A 105 -15.18 -6.37 -13.24
CA ASP A 105 -16.62 -6.18 -13.45
C ASP A 105 -17.29 -5.41 -12.31
N ASN A 106 -16.81 -5.59 -11.10
CA ASN A 106 -17.36 -4.95 -9.91
C ASN A 106 -16.60 -3.70 -9.45
N PHE A 107 -15.63 -3.22 -10.24
CA PHE A 107 -14.74 -2.12 -9.82
C PHE A 107 -15.52 -0.86 -9.45
N ASP A 108 -16.44 -0.40 -10.30
CA ASP A 108 -17.20 0.83 -10.05
C ASP A 108 -18.06 0.72 -8.80
N THR A 109 -18.64 -0.46 -8.54
CA THR A 109 -19.40 -0.71 -7.32
C THR A 109 -18.51 -0.65 -6.09
N MET A 110 -17.32 -1.28 -6.16
CA MET A 110 -16.39 -1.34 -5.03
C MET A 110 -15.82 0.02 -4.65
N ILE A 111 -15.47 0.86 -5.62
CA ILE A 111 -14.92 2.20 -5.33
C ILE A 111 -15.98 3.16 -4.78
N ASN A 112 -17.26 2.91 -5.03
CA ASN A 112 -18.38 3.78 -4.60
C ASN A 112 -19.08 3.27 -3.33
N GLN A 113 -18.72 2.09 -2.81
CA GLN A 113 -19.25 1.59 -1.55
C GLN A 113 -18.66 2.32 -0.34
N ASP A 114 -19.50 2.63 0.64
CA ASP A 114 -19.08 3.26 1.89
C ASP A 114 -18.46 2.26 2.88
N ASP A 115 -18.49 0.97 2.57
CA ASP A 115 -17.84 -0.08 3.36
C ASP A 115 -16.36 -0.21 3.00
N ALA A 116 -15.55 0.55 3.70
CA ALA A 116 -14.11 0.59 3.52
C ALA A 116 -13.41 -0.77 3.78
N ALA A 117 -13.93 -1.57 4.69
CA ALA A 117 -13.35 -2.86 5.03
C ALA A 117 -13.48 -3.86 3.87
N GLN A 118 -14.63 -3.87 3.19
CA GLN A 118 -14.84 -4.73 2.02
C GLN A 118 -13.99 -4.31 0.82
N SER A 119 -13.84 -3.00 0.59
CA SER A 119 -12.99 -2.47 -0.48
C SER A 119 -11.52 -2.86 -0.29
N THR A 120 -11.01 -2.77 0.94
CA THR A 120 -9.62 -3.09 1.27
C THR A 120 -9.27 -4.56 1.02
N ASN A 121 -10.20 -5.46 1.29
CA ASN A 121 -9.99 -6.89 1.12
C ASN A 121 -10.11 -7.36 -0.35
N ARG A 122 -10.77 -6.58 -1.21
CA ARG A 122 -11.06 -6.97 -2.59
C ARG A 122 -10.13 -6.38 -3.63
N ILE A 123 -9.56 -5.18 -3.40
CA ILE A 123 -8.68 -4.50 -4.34
C ILE A 123 -7.24 -4.64 -3.86
N SER A 124 -6.65 -5.82 -3.98
CA SER A 124 -5.29 -6.06 -3.50
C SER A 124 -4.25 -6.19 -4.60
N PHE A 125 -4.66 -6.51 -5.83
CA PHE A 125 -3.76 -6.64 -6.97
C PHE A 125 -4.47 -6.20 -8.25
N MET A 126 -4.21 -4.96 -8.70
CA MET A 126 -4.96 -4.36 -9.79
C MET A 126 -4.16 -3.27 -10.50
N LEU A 127 -4.35 -3.18 -11.83
CA LEU A 127 -3.92 -2.05 -12.64
C LEU A 127 -5.15 -1.29 -13.14
N VAL A 128 -5.16 0.02 -12.93
CA VAL A 128 -6.27 0.91 -13.28
C VAL A 128 -5.76 1.98 -14.24
N LYS A 129 -6.46 2.22 -15.32
CA LYS A 129 -6.16 3.28 -16.28
C LYS A 129 -6.96 4.54 -15.95
N VAL A 130 -6.27 5.66 -15.92
CA VAL A 130 -6.86 7.00 -15.78
C VAL A 130 -6.77 7.74 -17.09
N SER A 131 -7.91 8.22 -17.58
CA SER A 131 -8.03 8.95 -18.85
C SER A 131 -8.83 10.24 -18.66
N LYS A 132 -8.58 11.21 -19.52
CA LYS A 132 -9.41 12.42 -19.64
C LYS A 132 -9.61 12.75 -21.11
N GLU A 133 -10.85 13.02 -21.49
CA GLU A 133 -11.20 13.35 -22.88
C GLU A 133 -10.64 12.33 -23.89
N GLY A 134 -10.76 11.04 -23.56
CA GLY A 134 -10.29 9.93 -24.40
C GLY A 134 -8.77 9.71 -24.41
N ARG A 135 -7.98 10.53 -23.71
CA ARG A 135 -6.52 10.38 -23.63
C ARG A 135 -6.10 9.74 -22.33
N THR A 136 -5.29 8.70 -22.40
CA THR A 136 -4.68 8.09 -21.23
C THR A 136 -3.69 9.05 -20.58
N ILE A 137 -3.85 9.29 -19.28
CA ILE A 137 -2.95 10.12 -18.46
C ILE A 137 -1.88 9.25 -17.82
N CYS A 138 -2.30 8.21 -17.12
CA CYS A 138 -1.42 7.24 -16.44
C CYS A 138 -2.17 5.96 -16.11
N GLN A 139 -1.43 5.01 -15.56
CA GLN A 139 -1.96 3.79 -14.97
C GLN A 139 -1.61 3.78 -13.48
N LEU A 140 -2.51 3.34 -12.62
CA LEU A 140 -2.30 3.21 -11.18
C LEU A 140 -2.18 1.73 -10.85
N LEU A 141 -1.09 1.34 -10.20
CA LEU A 141 -0.84 -0.05 -9.79
C LEU A 141 -0.97 -0.18 -8.27
N GLU A 142 -1.84 -1.08 -7.87
CA GLU A 142 -1.95 -1.60 -6.51
C GLU A 142 -1.45 -3.03 -6.46
N ALA A 143 -0.63 -3.34 -5.46
CA ALA A 143 -0.20 -4.70 -5.17
C ALA A 143 -0.08 -4.92 -3.66
N PRO A 144 -0.18 -6.18 -3.19
CA PRO A 144 -0.03 -6.49 -1.78
C PRO A 144 1.28 -5.95 -1.20
N GLY A 145 1.20 -5.37 -0.01
CA GLY A 145 2.34 -4.75 0.65
C GLY A 145 3.48 -5.71 0.94
N GLU A 146 3.15 -6.96 1.21
CA GLU A 146 4.10 -8.04 1.46
C GLU A 146 5.07 -8.27 0.29
N TYR A 147 4.63 -7.99 -0.93
CA TYR A 147 5.46 -8.12 -2.12
C TYR A 147 6.46 -6.96 -2.27
N TYR A 148 6.17 -5.83 -1.69
CA TYR A 148 7.08 -4.70 -1.65
C TYR A 148 8.02 -4.75 -0.45
N PHE A 149 7.46 -5.00 0.73
CA PHE A 149 8.22 -5.10 1.96
C PHE A 149 7.54 -6.05 2.95
N ASN A 150 8.27 -7.10 3.33
CA ASN A 150 7.86 -8.02 4.38
C ASN A 150 8.77 -7.83 5.60
N PRO A 151 8.25 -7.37 6.75
CA PRO A 151 9.04 -7.19 7.96
C PRO A 151 9.74 -8.47 8.44
N LYS A 152 9.12 -9.63 8.20
CA LYS A 152 9.71 -10.94 8.55
C LYS A 152 10.84 -11.38 7.61
N ALA A 153 10.93 -10.79 6.43
CA ALA A 153 11.95 -11.06 5.43
C ALA A 153 12.38 -9.77 4.70
N PRO A 154 12.97 -8.79 5.42
CA PRO A 154 13.17 -7.43 4.92
C PRO A 154 14.09 -7.34 3.70
N ASN A 155 14.98 -8.33 3.52
CA ASN A 155 15.95 -8.38 2.43
C ASN A 155 15.52 -9.30 1.27
N SER A 156 14.30 -9.82 1.28
CA SER A 156 13.80 -10.68 0.20
C SER A 156 13.84 -9.94 -1.15
N PRO A 157 14.15 -10.62 -2.27
CA PRO A 157 14.11 -10.01 -3.59
C PRO A 157 12.67 -9.58 -3.92
N PHE A 158 12.53 -8.61 -4.84
CA PHE A 158 11.21 -8.31 -5.38
C PHE A 158 10.67 -9.49 -6.21
N PRO A 159 9.36 -9.77 -6.16
CA PRO A 159 8.75 -10.81 -6.98
C PRO A 159 8.96 -10.58 -8.48
N ARG A 160 8.82 -11.64 -9.26
CA ARG A 160 9.07 -11.61 -10.72
C ARG A 160 8.21 -10.57 -11.45
N PHE A 161 6.96 -10.35 -11.05
CA PHE A 161 6.09 -9.36 -11.70
C PHE A 161 6.65 -7.93 -11.61
N PHE A 162 7.41 -7.62 -10.56
CA PHE A 162 8.07 -6.34 -10.40
C PHE A 162 9.08 -6.07 -11.53
N ASN A 163 9.72 -7.12 -12.05
CA ASN A 163 10.62 -7.00 -13.19
C ASN A 163 9.87 -6.61 -14.47
N ALA A 164 8.64 -7.10 -14.66
CA ALA A 164 7.79 -6.68 -15.79
C ALA A 164 7.47 -5.18 -15.73
N ILE A 165 7.19 -4.67 -14.53
CA ILE A 165 6.96 -3.23 -14.31
C ILE A 165 8.23 -2.43 -14.61
N LYS A 166 9.38 -2.86 -14.10
CA LYS A 166 10.68 -2.21 -14.34
C LYS A 166 11.07 -2.19 -15.82
N ALA A 167 10.82 -3.31 -16.51
CA ALA A 167 11.15 -3.46 -17.91
C ALA A 167 10.29 -2.60 -18.84
N CYS A 168 9.13 -2.12 -18.36
CA CYS A 168 8.30 -1.20 -19.12
C CYS A 168 9.08 0.09 -19.41
N LYS A 169 9.09 0.53 -20.68
CA LYS A 169 9.83 1.73 -21.11
C LYS A 169 9.19 3.03 -20.64
N CYS A 170 7.93 2.99 -20.25
CA CYS A 170 7.24 4.15 -19.69
C CYS A 170 7.91 4.64 -18.40
N ARG A 171 7.62 5.89 -18.03
CA ARG A 171 8.01 6.45 -16.75
C ARG A 171 7.24 5.77 -15.62
N LYS A 172 7.94 5.39 -14.55
CA LYS A 172 7.31 5.00 -13.28
C LYS A 172 7.35 6.16 -12.30
N ILE A 173 6.25 6.32 -11.57
CA ILE A 173 6.14 7.25 -10.45
C ILE A 173 5.91 6.40 -9.21
N TRP A 174 6.92 6.32 -8.36
CA TRP A 174 6.89 5.53 -7.14
C TRP A 174 6.31 6.36 -6.01
N ALA A 175 5.05 6.12 -5.69
CA ALA A 175 4.37 6.72 -4.55
C ALA A 175 4.69 5.89 -3.30
N VAL A 176 5.76 6.27 -2.61
CA VAL A 176 6.26 5.58 -1.42
C VAL A 176 5.42 5.99 -0.23
N MET A 177 4.61 5.03 0.24
CA MET A 177 3.69 5.23 1.35
C MET A 177 4.39 5.03 2.68
N VAL A 178 4.21 5.96 3.59
CA VAL A 178 4.64 5.89 4.99
C VAL A 178 3.53 6.40 5.90
N GLU A 179 3.51 5.94 7.12
CA GLU A 179 2.51 6.38 8.11
C GLU A 179 3.15 6.54 9.50
N PRO A 180 2.55 7.37 10.39
CA PRO A 180 3.13 7.69 11.70
C PRO A 180 3.13 6.51 12.67
N ASP A 181 2.24 5.56 12.49
CA ASP A 181 1.94 4.49 13.45
C ASP A 181 2.25 3.09 12.89
N TRP A 182 3.18 3.01 11.92
CA TRP A 182 3.53 1.75 11.31
C TRP A 182 4.77 1.12 11.95
N GLY A 183 4.60 -0.13 12.41
CA GLY A 183 5.70 -0.98 12.86
C GLY A 183 6.48 -0.42 14.06
N ASN A 184 7.49 -1.16 14.47
CA ASN A 184 8.48 -0.73 15.45
C ASN A 184 9.66 -0.01 14.76
N GLU A 185 10.59 0.52 15.55
CA GLU A 185 11.77 1.22 15.04
C GLU A 185 12.64 0.34 14.11
N PRO A 186 12.99 -0.92 14.46
CA PRO A 186 13.73 -1.82 13.56
C PRO A 186 13.03 -2.04 12.23
N ASP A 187 11.71 -2.21 12.23
CA ASP A 187 10.95 -2.39 10.99
C ASP A 187 10.98 -1.14 10.11
N ARG A 188 10.87 0.04 10.72
CA ARG A 188 10.96 1.32 10.00
C ARG A 188 12.34 1.52 9.38
N LEU A 189 13.41 1.20 10.09
CA LEU A 189 14.78 1.25 9.55
C LEU A 189 14.99 0.26 8.39
N ASN A 190 14.47 -0.96 8.53
CA ASN A 190 14.47 -1.95 7.45
C ASN A 190 13.67 -1.46 6.23
N TYR A 191 12.55 -0.77 6.45
CA TYR A 191 11.77 -0.18 5.37
C TYR A 191 12.53 0.96 4.67
N VAL A 192 13.24 1.81 5.38
CA VAL A 192 14.14 2.81 4.79
C VAL A 192 15.21 2.14 3.92
N ASN A 193 15.80 1.04 4.37
CA ASN A 193 16.74 0.26 3.57
C ASN A 193 16.08 -0.34 2.32
N ARG A 194 14.82 -0.75 2.42
CA ARG A 194 14.03 -1.22 1.27
C ARG A 194 13.80 -0.12 0.25
N ILE A 195 13.54 1.10 0.69
CA ILE A 195 13.42 2.28 -0.18
C ILE A 195 14.76 2.57 -0.88
N LYS A 196 15.89 2.45 -0.18
CA LYS A 196 17.22 2.55 -0.79
C LYS A 196 17.43 1.47 -1.87
N TYR A 197 16.98 0.26 -1.61
CA TYR A 197 17.04 -0.83 -2.59
C TYR A 197 16.15 -0.55 -3.81
N LEU A 198 14.91 -0.08 -3.61
CA LEU A 198 14.02 0.38 -4.68
C LEU A 198 14.70 1.47 -5.52
N ARG A 199 15.27 2.48 -4.88
CA ARG A 199 15.92 3.60 -5.57
C ARG A 199 17.03 3.15 -6.51
N ARG A 200 17.80 2.13 -6.14
CA ARG A 200 18.83 1.53 -7.01
C ARG A 200 18.26 0.80 -8.23
N GLN A 201 16.98 0.42 -8.18
CA GLN A 201 16.26 -0.24 -9.29
C GLN A 201 15.62 0.76 -10.26
N MET A 202 15.50 2.02 -9.85
CA MET A 202 14.85 3.06 -10.65
C MET A 202 15.75 3.54 -11.77
N THR A 203 15.13 3.94 -12.89
CA THR A 203 15.80 4.60 -14.00
C THR A 203 15.86 6.12 -13.78
N THR A 204 16.62 6.84 -14.63
CA THR A 204 16.67 8.30 -14.58
C THR A 204 15.35 8.98 -14.93
N LYS A 205 14.45 8.28 -15.66
CA LYS A 205 13.11 8.78 -16.02
C LYS A 205 12.12 8.67 -14.87
N ASP A 206 12.36 7.75 -13.95
CA ASP A 206 11.45 7.47 -12.85
C ASP A 206 11.43 8.62 -11.84
N LYS A 207 10.29 8.79 -11.19
CA LYS A 207 10.05 9.83 -10.18
C LYS A 207 9.59 9.19 -8.88
N SER A 208 9.75 9.91 -7.78
CA SER A 208 9.31 9.46 -6.47
C SER A 208 8.47 10.54 -5.80
N ILE A 209 7.46 10.07 -5.08
CA ILE A 209 6.62 10.89 -4.21
C ILE A 209 6.60 10.16 -2.86
N ILE A 210 6.98 10.82 -1.78
CA ILE A 210 6.75 10.31 -0.44
C ILE A 210 5.36 10.76 -0.02
N VAL A 211 4.48 9.80 0.24
CA VAL A 211 3.10 10.01 0.67
C VAL A 211 3.01 9.67 2.14
N TYR A 212 2.92 10.70 2.98
CA TYR A 212 2.74 10.55 4.41
C TYR A 212 1.23 10.42 4.71
N ASN A 213 0.81 9.18 4.85
CA ASN A 213 -0.59 8.80 5.01
C ASN A 213 -1.02 8.77 6.47
N LYS A 214 -2.34 8.67 6.71
CA LYS A 214 -2.95 8.61 8.04
C LYS A 214 -2.53 9.77 8.95
N ILE A 215 -2.48 10.95 8.37
CA ILE A 215 -2.05 12.17 9.07
C ILE A 215 -3.00 12.53 10.23
N ASP A 216 -4.23 12.02 10.21
CA ASP A 216 -5.22 12.09 11.29
C ASP A 216 -4.72 11.45 12.59
N LYS A 217 -3.80 10.51 12.51
CA LYS A 217 -3.14 9.89 13.67
C LYS A 217 -2.01 10.75 14.26
N THR A 218 -1.76 11.92 13.72
CA THR A 218 -0.78 12.87 14.23
C THR A 218 -1.47 14.02 14.95
N GLU A 219 -0.75 14.70 15.84
CA GLU A 219 -1.22 15.93 16.51
C GLU A 219 -1.22 17.15 15.57
N PHE A 220 -0.88 16.95 14.30
CA PHE A 220 -0.85 18.02 13.33
C PHE A 220 -2.27 18.37 12.90
N LEU A 221 -2.81 19.41 13.49
CA LEU A 221 -4.05 20.01 13.04
C LEU A 221 -3.79 20.63 11.67
N ILE A 222 -4.36 20.02 10.65
CA ILE A 222 -4.35 20.56 9.31
C ILE A 222 -5.53 21.51 9.23
N ASP A 223 -5.25 22.80 8.96
CA ASP A 223 -6.32 23.72 8.60
C ASP A 223 -7.00 23.25 7.31
N GLY A 224 -8.20 23.75 7.04
CA GLY A 224 -8.96 23.36 5.84
C GLY A 224 -8.24 23.61 4.51
N SER A 225 -7.10 24.31 4.50
CA SER A 225 -6.24 24.52 3.33
C SER A 225 -5.25 23.38 3.10
N GLY A 226 -5.03 22.52 4.10
CA GLY A 226 -4.07 21.42 4.05
C GLY A 226 -2.60 21.84 3.89
N ASN A 227 -2.28 23.10 4.11
CA ASN A 227 -0.93 23.64 3.91
C ASN A 227 -0.16 23.87 5.22
N ALA A 228 -0.86 24.01 6.34
CA ALA A 228 -0.34 24.64 7.54
C ALA A 228 0.84 23.90 8.20
N HIS A 229 1.03 22.59 7.95
CA HIS A 229 1.96 21.82 8.77
C HIS A 229 2.88 20.85 8.00
N ILE A 230 3.13 21.10 6.70
CA ILE A 230 4.06 20.26 5.90
C ILE A 230 5.46 20.21 6.54
N GLY A 231 5.96 21.31 7.07
CA GLY A 231 7.24 21.35 7.76
C GLY A 231 7.29 20.45 8.99
N HIS A 232 6.21 20.41 9.77
CA HIS A 232 6.07 19.52 10.92
C HIS A 232 5.97 18.06 10.47
N ALA A 233 5.20 17.77 9.42
CA ALA A 233 5.09 16.44 8.86
C ALA A 233 6.45 15.92 8.36
N ILE A 234 7.23 16.75 7.67
CA ILE A 234 8.59 16.40 7.21
C ILE A 234 9.52 16.13 8.39
N LYS A 235 9.43 16.94 9.46
CA LYS A 235 10.22 16.70 10.67
C LYS A 235 9.82 15.37 11.31
N ASN A 236 8.54 15.14 11.51
CA ASN A 236 8.03 13.91 12.12
C ASN A 236 8.44 12.66 11.34
N ILE A 237 8.31 12.68 10.02
CA ILE A 237 8.72 11.53 9.19
C ILE A 237 10.23 11.28 9.26
N ARG A 238 11.06 12.33 9.38
CA ARG A 238 12.51 12.17 9.56
C ARG A 238 12.85 11.54 10.89
N ASP A 239 12.11 11.87 11.94
CA ASP A 239 12.30 11.33 13.28
C ASP A 239 11.87 9.84 13.33
N LEU A 240 10.75 9.49 12.68
CA LEU A 240 10.23 8.12 12.64
C LEU A 240 10.98 7.20 11.66
N TYR A 241 11.44 7.76 10.53
CA TYR A 241 12.13 7.04 9.45
C TYR A 241 13.47 7.71 9.14
N PRO A 242 14.47 7.58 10.01
CA PRO A 242 15.76 8.22 9.81
C PRO A 242 16.39 7.86 8.47
N GLY A 243 16.78 8.89 7.70
CA GLY A 243 17.41 8.71 6.40
C GLY A 243 16.47 8.43 5.23
N ILE A 244 15.14 8.56 5.40
CA ILE A 244 14.16 8.26 4.34
C ILE A 244 14.34 9.10 3.07
N PHE A 245 14.80 10.34 3.18
CA PHE A 245 15.03 11.21 2.03
C PHE A 245 16.41 11.00 1.38
N GLU A 246 17.37 10.39 2.07
CA GLU A 246 18.73 10.23 1.58
C GLU A 246 18.87 9.49 0.25
N PRO A 247 18.06 8.45 -0.06
CA PRO A 247 18.09 7.79 -1.37
C PRO A 247 17.80 8.74 -2.54
N PHE A 248 17.11 9.85 -2.27
CA PHE A 248 16.67 10.82 -3.26
C PHE A 248 17.49 12.11 -3.25
N ARG A 249 18.58 12.15 -2.49
CA ARG A 249 19.48 13.31 -2.44
C ARG A 249 20.01 13.63 -3.82
N ASN A 250 19.94 14.89 -4.19
CA ASN A 250 20.45 15.35 -5.47
C ASN A 250 21.99 15.46 -5.39
N MET A 251 22.68 14.69 -6.23
CA MET A 251 24.14 14.62 -6.21
C MET A 251 24.81 15.75 -7.01
N ARG A 252 24.04 16.57 -7.75
CA ARG A 252 24.58 17.68 -8.54
C ARG A 252 24.79 18.90 -7.62
N PRO A 253 26.02 19.46 -7.50
CA PRO A 253 26.32 20.51 -6.54
C PRO A 253 25.42 21.75 -6.65
N ILE A 254 25.12 22.19 -7.87
CA ILE A 254 24.30 23.38 -8.13
C ILE A 254 22.81 23.10 -7.83
N SER A 255 22.32 21.93 -8.22
CA SER A 255 20.93 21.52 -7.96
C SER A 255 20.66 21.27 -6.48
N ASN A 256 21.66 20.81 -5.73
CA ASN A 256 21.54 20.53 -4.30
C ASN A 256 21.25 21.79 -3.46
N TRP A 257 21.62 22.96 -3.95
CA TRP A 257 21.38 24.24 -3.28
C TRP A 257 19.91 24.68 -3.36
N PHE A 258 19.24 24.41 -4.49
CA PHE A 258 17.85 24.83 -4.74
C PHE A 258 16.84 23.72 -4.51
N THR A 259 17.19 22.46 -4.82
CA THR A 259 16.37 21.28 -4.67
C THR A 259 17.20 20.14 -4.09
N PRO A 260 17.32 20.05 -2.76
CA PRO A 260 18.21 19.06 -2.12
C PRO A 260 17.81 17.62 -2.40
N TYR A 261 16.53 17.37 -2.67
CA TYR A 261 16.01 16.02 -2.91
C TYR A 261 15.23 15.95 -4.23
N ASN A 262 15.47 14.89 -4.99
CA ASN A 262 14.73 14.58 -6.22
C ASN A 262 13.54 13.67 -5.92
N CYS A 263 12.67 14.11 -5.02
CA CYS A 263 11.38 13.52 -4.73
C CYS A 263 10.40 14.61 -4.32
N ASP A 264 9.13 14.36 -4.56
CA ASP A 264 8.05 15.18 -4.01
C ASP A 264 7.62 14.61 -2.66
N PHE A 265 6.94 15.43 -1.89
CA PHE A 265 6.35 15.06 -0.61
C PHE A 265 4.90 15.55 -0.56
N THR A 266 4.01 14.73 -0.06
CA THR A 266 2.63 15.12 0.24
C THR A 266 2.13 14.39 1.48
N ILE A 267 1.23 15.04 2.20
CA ILE A 267 0.46 14.41 3.27
C ILE A 267 -0.84 13.88 2.70
N PHE A 268 -1.36 12.80 3.30
CA PHE A 268 -2.59 12.17 2.85
C PHE A 268 -3.43 11.66 4.02
N GLN A 269 -4.73 11.71 3.81
CA GLN A 269 -5.75 11.12 4.69
C GLN A 269 -6.90 10.67 3.81
N THR A 270 -7.38 9.44 3.99
CA THR A 270 -8.49 8.89 3.22
C THR A 270 -9.83 9.37 3.73
N GLY A 271 -9.99 9.44 5.05
CA GLY A 271 -11.21 9.83 5.77
C GLY A 271 -11.21 9.27 7.18
N ASP A 272 -12.32 9.46 7.85
CA ASP A 272 -12.50 9.03 9.23
C ASP A 272 -13.23 7.69 9.28
N TYR A 273 -12.77 6.84 10.19
CA TYR A 273 -13.40 5.55 10.48
C TYR A 273 -14.00 5.61 11.87
N SER A 274 -15.29 5.34 11.97
CA SER A 274 -15.98 5.22 13.24
C SER A 274 -16.66 3.87 13.34
N THR A 275 -16.84 3.39 14.57
CA THR A 275 -17.63 2.18 14.82
C THR A 275 -19.01 2.63 15.27
N ALA A 276 -20.05 2.20 14.53
CA ALA A 276 -21.42 2.43 14.91
C ALA A 276 -21.80 1.54 16.13
N ASN A 277 -22.90 1.88 16.79
CA ASN A 277 -23.37 1.17 18.00
C ASN A 277 -23.63 -0.33 17.77
N ASP A 278 -23.85 -0.75 16.54
CA ASP A 278 -24.05 -2.15 16.13
C ASP A 278 -22.74 -2.88 15.80
N GLY A 279 -21.59 -2.21 15.97
CA GLY A 279 -20.26 -2.75 15.67
C GLY A 279 -19.85 -2.62 14.19
N THR A 280 -20.67 -2.02 13.34
CA THR A 280 -20.29 -1.77 11.94
C THR A 280 -19.30 -0.64 11.83
N SER A 281 -18.30 -0.78 10.94
CA SER A 281 -17.37 0.30 10.61
C SER A 281 -18.03 1.25 9.63
N VAL A 282 -18.18 2.51 10.04
CA VAL A 282 -18.67 3.58 9.18
C VAL A 282 -17.48 4.39 8.68
N PHE A 283 -17.37 4.50 7.36
CA PHE A 283 -16.35 5.33 6.71
C PHE A 283 -16.98 6.66 6.28
N GLN A 284 -16.39 7.74 6.75
CA GLN A 284 -16.71 9.08 6.28
C GLN A 284 -15.57 9.60 5.43
N GLN A 285 -15.85 9.87 4.15
CA GLN A 285 -14.87 10.38 3.21
C GLN A 285 -14.27 11.71 3.70
N GLY A 286 -12.96 11.80 3.69
CA GLY A 286 -12.23 12.99 4.09
C GLY A 286 -12.22 14.09 3.02
N SER A 287 -11.54 15.19 3.33
CA SER A 287 -11.41 16.36 2.46
C SER A 287 -10.78 16.01 1.10
N ASP A 288 -11.28 16.60 0.03
CA ASP A 288 -10.74 16.52 -1.33
C ASP A 288 -9.36 17.18 -1.50
N VAL A 289 -8.91 17.93 -0.52
CA VAL A 289 -7.58 18.57 -0.54
C VAL A 289 -6.47 17.53 -0.72
N PHE A 290 -6.57 16.37 -0.05
CA PHE A 290 -5.54 15.35 -0.09
C PHE A 290 -5.43 14.65 -1.45
N PRO A 291 -6.50 14.05 -2.00
CA PRO A 291 -6.41 13.42 -3.33
C PRO A 291 -6.11 14.45 -4.41
N ARG A 292 -6.61 15.67 -4.32
CA ARG A 292 -6.31 16.76 -5.25
C ARG A 292 -4.81 17.09 -5.28
N LYS A 293 -4.17 17.21 -4.10
CA LYS A 293 -2.72 17.48 -4.01
C LYS A 293 -1.90 16.33 -4.57
N LEU A 294 -2.22 15.10 -4.18
CA LEU A 294 -1.53 13.91 -4.69
C LEU A 294 -1.66 13.84 -6.21
N TRP A 295 -2.85 14.03 -6.74
CA TRP A 295 -3.10 14.02 -8.18
C TRP A 295 -2.35 15.14 -8.92
N SER A 296 -2.32 16.34 -8.37
CA SER A 296 -1.55 17.46 -8.93
C SER A 296 -0.07 17.13 -9.08
N ILE A 297 0.53 16.49 -8.07
CA ILE A 297 1.92 16.05 -8.12
C ILE A 297 2.10 14.96 -9.16
N ILE A 298 1.21 13.96 -9.20
CA ILE A 298 1.25 12.89 -10.20
C ILE A 298 1.22 13.48 -11.62
N VAL A 299 0.26 14.35 -11.92
CA VAL A 299 0.13 14.98 -13.25
C VAL A 299 1.38 15.77 -13.63
N LYS A 300 1.95 16.52 -12.68
CA LYS A 300 3.22 17.24 -12.90
C LYS A 300 4.34 16.27 -13.27
N ARG A 301 4.42 15.11 -12.61
CA ARG A 301 5.48 14.12 -12.85
C ARG A 301 5.23 13.24 -14.06
N VAL A 302 4.00 13.08 -14.47
CA VAL A 302 3.61 12.42 -15.72
C VAL A 302 4.09 13.24 -16.93
N ARG A 303 3.92 14.55 -16.87
CA ARG A 303 4.22 15.45 -18.00
C ARG A 303 5.73 15.76 -18.15
N GLY A 304 6.51 15.68 -17.12
CA GLY A 304 7.93 16.01 -17.13
C GLY A 304 8.52 16.20 -15.78
#